data_657ccf96a8b7898c2bfa60a9be9af7cf
#
_entry.id   657ccf96a8b7898c2bfa60a9be9af7cf
#
_cell.length_a   1.000
_cell.length_b   1.000
_cell.length_c   1.000
_cell.angle_alpha   90.00
_cell.angle_beta   90.00
_cell.angle_gamma   90.00
#
_symmetry.space_group_name_H-M   'P 1'
#
loop_
_entity.id
_entity.type
_entity.pdbx_description
1 polymer ?
#
loop_
_entity_poly.entity_id
_entity_poly.type
_entity_poly.pdbx_seq_one_letter_code
_entity_poly.pdbx_strand_id
1 'polypeptide(L)'
;MSLGIPEREAEVRLALDRVTDPELDEPVTDLRFIERLTVDPDGTVSIGFRLPTYWCAANFAFLMAADMQREVATLPWVRQVKVTLGEHMYAEKINHGLANGLSFQATFGNEASAELDELRRTFLLKAFQRRQEALLRYLIERGHQPAGIALIELKALPLDAQGARLRTRYLEKRDICAKPSEPRAFVDTCGNPIEDLNPYLRTLERVSINAEFNGALCRGLLAARFNEDGEPTLLEFARKPPRAA
;
A
#
# COMPACT_ATOMS: atom_id res chain seq x y z
N MET A 1 -19.35 25.60 -9.33
CA MET A 1 -20.10 25.27 -8.11
C MET A 1 -19.10 24.79 -7.07
N SER A 2 -19.18 25.27 -5.82
CA SER A 2 -18.32 24.74 -4.75
C SER A 2 -18.87 23.37 -4.33
N LEU A 3 -18.02 22.35 -4.23
CA LEU A 3 -18.40 21.03 -3.73
C LEU A 3 -18.89 21.14 -2.27
N GLY A 4 -19.93 20.40 -1.93
CA GLY A 4 -20.35 20.22 -0.55
C GLY A 4 -19.37 19.38 0.25
N ILE A 5 -19.54 19.31 1.58
CA ILE A 5 -18.65 18.52 2.45
C ILE A 5 -18.69 17.02 2.10
N PRO A 6 -19.86 16.39 1.85
CA PRO A 6 -19.92 14.97 1.48
C PRO A 6 -19.15 14.65 0.18
N GLU A 7 -19.24 15.50 -0.83
CA GLU A 7 -18.52 15.32 -2.10
C GLU A 7 -17.00 15.48 -1.89
N ARG A 8 -16.59 16.43 -1.05
CA ARG A 8 -15.18 16.60 -0.67
C ARG A 8 -14.63 15.40 0.10
N GLU A 9 -15.39 14.83 1.02
CA GLU A 9 -15.01 13.59 1.71
C GLU A 9 -14.84 12.42 0.74
N ALA A 10 -15.73 12.29 -0.25
CA ALA A 10 -15.61 11.27 -1.28
C ALA A 10 -14.32 11.44 -2.12
N GLU A 11 -13.98 12.67 -2.51
CA GLU A 11 -12.73 12.95 -3.21
C GLU A 11 -11.49 12.62 -2.35
N VAL A 12 -11.52 12.92 -1.04
CA VAL A 12 -10.44 12.55 -0.12
C VAL A 12 -10.30 11.02 -0.04
N ARG A 13 -11.41 10.28 0.07
CA ARG A 13 -11.36 8.80 0.07
C ARG A 13 -10.73 8.26 -1.20
N LEU A 14 -11.12 8.78 -2.37
CA LEU A 14 -10.51 8.42 -3.66
C LEU A 14 -9.01 8.77 -3.72
N ALA A 15 -8.58 9.84 -3.07
CA ALA A 15 -7.16 10.17 -2.94
C ALA A 15 -6.44 9.15 -2.03
N LEU A 16 -7.05 8.77 -0.91
CA LEU A 16 -6.51 7.78 0.02
C LEU A 16 -6.46 6.37 -0.57
N ASP A 17 -7.34 6.00 -1.51
CA ASP A 17 -7.29 4.73 -2.24
C ASP A 17 -6.00 4.56 -3.07
N ARG A 18 -5.31 5.65 -3.39
CA ARG A 18 -4.00 5.62 -4.07
C ARG A 18 -2.83 5.40 -3.12
N VAL A 19 -3.05 5.57 -1.82
CA VAL A 19 -2.03 5.30 -0.79
C VAL A 19 -2.08 3.84 -0.42
N THR A 20 -0.99 3.12 -0.61
CA THR A 20 -0.90 1.70 -0.31
C THR A 20 0.01 1.44 0.87
N ASP A 21 -0.31 0.39 1.65
CA ASP A 21 0.68 -0.20 2.54
C ASP A 21 1.88 -0.67 1.71
N PRO A 22 3.11 -0.29 2.08
CA PRO A 22 4.29 -0.59 1.27
C PRO A 22 4.53 -2.09 1.09
N GLU A 23 4.27 -2.89 2.12
CA GLU A 23 4.53 -4.33 2.10
C GLU A 23 3.43 -5.10 1.38
N LEU A 24 2.17 -4.68 1.56
CA LEU A 24 1.01 -5.39 1.05
C LEU A 24 0.61 -4.95 -0.37
N ASP A 25 1.02 -3.75 -0.81
CA ASP A 25 0.54 -3.11 -2.05
C ASP A 25 -1.00 -3.09 -2.12
N GLU A 26 -1.63 -2.92 -0.96
CA GLU A 26 -3.07 -2.80 -0.80
C GLU A 26 -3.43 -1.39 -0.31
N PRO A 27 -4.51 -0.77 -0.78
CA PRO A 27 -4.95 0.54 -0.32
C PRO A 27 -5.16 0.58 1.20
N VAL A 28 -4.73 1.66 1.84
CA VAL A 28 -4.94 1.86 3.29
C VAL A 28 -6.42 1.89 3.66
N THR A 29 -7.29 2.23 2.72
CA THR A 29 -8.75 2.20 2.84
C THR A 29 -9.29 0.77 2.87
N ASP A 30 -8.82 -0.11 1.97
CA ASP A 30 -9.19 -1.53 1.90
C ASP A 30 -8.69 -2.28 3.14
N LEU A 31 -7.52 -1.88 3.65
CA LEU A 31 -6.94 -2.41 4.89
C LEU A 31 -7.64 -1.88 6.15
N ARG A 32 -8.62 -0.97 6.02
CA ARG A 32 -9.33 -0.32 7.13
C ARG A 32 -8.41 0.40 8.12
N PHE A 33 -7.31 0.96 7.61
CA PHE A 33 -6.39 1.73 8.44
C PHE A 33 -6.93 3.13 8.76
N ILE A 34 -7.84 3.66 7.94
CA ILE A 34 -8.46 4.96 8.19
C ILE A 34 -9.53 4.82 9.26
N GLU A 35 -9.27 5.41 10.43
CA GLU A 35 -10.19 5.39 11.58
C GLU A 35 -11.16 6.57 11.56
N ARG A 36 -10.66 7.75 11.19
CA ARG A 36 -11.44 8.99 11.17
C ARG A 36 -11.04 9.85 9.99
N LEU A 37 -12.03 10.42 9.34
CA LEU A 37 -11.85 11.42 8.30
C LEU A 37 -12.80 12.57 8.57
N THR A 38 -12.30 13.82 8.60
CA THR A 38 -13.11 15.03 8.67
C THR A 38 -12.62 16.07 7.68
N VAL A 39 -13.56 16.78 7.08
CA VAL A 39 -13.30 17.87 6.13
C VAL A 39 -13.98 19.12 6.65
N ASP A 40 -13.20 20.15 6.97
CA ASP A 40 -13.71 21.43 7.42
C ASP A 40 -14.05 22.33 6.22
N PRO A 41 -15.01 23.28 6.40
CA PRO A 41 -15.41 24.20 5.34
C PRO A 41 -14.25 25.05 4.78
N ASP A 42 -13.24 25.34 5.60
CA ASP A 42 -12.07 26.14 5.22
C ASP A 42 -11.05 25.37 4.34
N GLY A 43 -11.29 24.07 4.09
CA GLY A 43 -10.40 23.23 3.30
C GLY A 43 -9.34 22.50 4.14
N THR A 44 -9.47 22.45 5.46
CA THR A 44 -8.66 21.61 6.33
C THR A 44 -9.20 20.18 6.29
N VAL A 45 -8.32 19.20 6.04
CA VAL A 45 -8.63 17.77 6.07
C VAL A 45 -7.87 17.13 7.22
N SER A 46 -8.59 16.45 8.13
CA SER A 46 -8.00 15.73 9.25
C SER A 46 -8.23 14.22 9.08
N ILE A 47 -7.16 13.44 9.10
CA ILE A 47 -7.13 12.00 8.90
C ILE A 47 -6.54 11.36 10.14
N GLY A 48 -7.34 10.56 10.85
CA GLY A 48 -6.87 9.65 11.88
C GLY A 48 -6.66 8.27 11.28
N PHE A 49 -5.50 7.66 11.49
CA PHE A 49 -5.26 6.30 11.06
C PHE A 49 -4.65 5.44 12.15
N ARG A 50 -4.84 4.15 12.04
CA ARG A 50 -4.42 3.13 12.99
C ARG A 50 -3.74 1.97 12.28
N LEU A 51 -2.92 1.23 13.00
CA LEU A 51 -2.17 0.09 12.47
C LEU A 51 -2.53 -1.19 13.24
N PRO A 52 -2.30 -2.38 12.64
CA PRO A 52 -2.66 -3.66 13.24
C PRO A 52 -2.02 -3.90 14.60
N THR A 53 -0.80 -3.39 14.83
CA THR A 53 -0.09 -3.57 16.08
C THR A 53 0.44 -2.26 16.63
N TYR A 54 0.67 -2.21 17.94
CA TYR A 54 1.32 -1.09 18.63
C TYR A 54 2.78 -0.89 18.17
N TRP A 55 3.41 -1.92 17.63
CA TRP A 55 4.82 -1.97 17.22
C TRP A 55 5.04 -2.20 15.72
N CYS A 56 4.08 -1.86 14.87
CA CYS A 56 4.33 -1.84 13.43
C CYS A 56 5.56 -1.00 13.11
N ALA A 57 6.27 -1.32 12.03
CA ALA A 57 7.52 -0.65 11.69
C ALA A 57 7.31 0.87 11.52
N ALA A 58 8.10 1.68 12.26
CA ALA A 58 7.94 3.14 12.27
C ALA A 58 8.14 3.78 10.90
N ASN A 59 9.02 3.21 10.07
CA ASN A 59 9.27 3.66 8.70
C ASN A 59 8.04 3.43 7.80
N PHE A 60 7.31 2.33 7.93
CA PHE A 60 6.05 2.10 7.20
C PHE A 60 4.95 3.06 7.66
N ALA A 61 4.81 3.23 8.98
CA ALA A 61 3.84 4.15 9.54
C ALA A 61 4.07 5.59 9.04
N PHE A 62 5.32 6.05 9.08
CA PHE A 62 5.70 7.37 8.61
C PHE A 62 5.48 7.51 7.09
N LEU A 63 5.85 6.49 6.31
CA LEU A 63 5.76 6.48 4.86
C LEU A 63 4.30 6.59 4.41
N MET A 64 3.40 5.78 4.98
CA MET A 64 1.97 5.85 4.70
C MET A 64 1.37 7.21 5.08
N ALA A 65 1.74 7.73 6.25
CA ALA A 65 1.22 9.02 6.71
C ALA A 65 1.69 10.18 5.81
N ALA A 66 2.95 10.19 5.40
CA ALA A 66 3.48 11.18 4.47
C ALA A 66 2.83 11.08 3.08
N ASP A 67 2.56 9.85 2.62
CA ASP A 67 1.85 9.61 1.36
C ASP A 67 0.39 10.05 1.42
N MET A 68 -0.31 9.82 2.55
CA MET A 68 -1.66 10.36 2.78
C MET A 68 -1.68 11.89 2.70
N GLN A 69 -0.73 12.56 3.37
CA GLN A 69 -0.62 14.03 3.29
C GLN A 69 -0.41 14.50 1.86
N ARG A 70 0.53 13.88 1.14
CA ARG A 70 0.87 14.26 -0.22
C ARG A 70 -0.28 14.04 -1.18
N GLU A 71 -0.93 12.87 -1.17
CA GLU A 71 -2.02 12.54 -2.09
C GLU A 71 -3.25 13.43 -1.87
N VAL A 72 -3.62 13.67 -0.62
CA VAL A 72 -4.78 14.52 -0.30
C VAL A 72 -4.49 15.99 -0.61
N ALA A 73 -3.25 16.46 -0.41
CA ALA A 73 -2.85 17.81 -0.76
C ALA A 73 -2.90 18.12 -2.27
N THR A 74 -3.02 17.09 -3.14
CA THR A 74 -3.20 17.31 -4.59
C THR A 74 -4.60 17.82 -4.96
N LEU A 75 -5.58 17.70 -4.06
CA LEU A 75 -6.95 18.17 -4.30
C LEU A 75 -6.99 19.70 -4.29
N PRO A 76 -7.56 20.37 -5.33
CA PRO A 76 -7.42 21.83 -5.53
C PRO A 76 -8.01 22.69 -4.41
N TRP A 77 -8.98 22.15 -3.67
CA TRP A 77 -9.68 22.86 -2.60
C TRP A 77 -9.04 22.63 -1.22
N VAL A 78 -8.11 21.69 -1.09
CA VAL A 78 -7.44 21.38 0.17
C VAL A 78 -6.40 22.47 0.46
N ARG A 79 -6.46 23.02 1.67
CA ARG A 79 -5.51 24.03 2.17
C ARG A 79 -4.52 23.44 3.16
N GLN A 80 -4.97 22.50 3.98
CA GLN A 80 -4.16 21.84 4.99
C GLN A 80 -4.58 20.39 5.14
N VAL A 81 -3.60 19.50 5.30
CA VAL A 81 -3.82 18.09 5.64
C VAL A 81 -3.15 17.78 6.96
N LYS A 82 -3.93 17.27 7.92
CA LYS A 82 -3.45 16.81 9.22
C LYS A 82 -3.61 15.30 9.28
N VAL A 83 -2.51 14.55 9.32
CA VAL A 83 -2.52 13.10 9.50
C VAL A 83 -2.03 12.79 10.90
N THR A 84 -2.80 11.96 11.62
CA THR A 84 -2.49 11.55 12.98
C THR A 84 -2.52 10.03 13.09
N LEU A 85 -1.40 9.44 13.46
CA LEU A 85 -1.29 8.03 13.84
C LEU A 85 -1.86 7.86 15.25
N GLY A 86 -2.76 6.90 15.41
CA GLY A 86 -3.34 6.52 16.69
C GLY A 86 -2.37 5.73 17.57
N GLU A 87 -2.88 4.79 18.34
CA GLU A 87 -2.10 3.97 19.30
C GLU A 87 -0.91 3.24 18.65
N HIS A 88 0.29 3.79 18.80
CA HIS A 88 1.53 3.23 18.29
C HIS A 88 2.72 3.67 19.15
N MET A 89 3.75 2.83 19.30
CA MET A 89 4.91 3.12 20.17
C MET A 89 5.66 4.41 19.79
N TYR A 90 5.61 4.80 18.52
CA TYR A 90 6.22 6.02 18.00
C TYR A 90 5.22 7.08 17.56
N ALA A 91 3.93 6.98 17.98
CA ALA A 91 2.88 7.89 17.53
C ALA A 91 3.24 9.37 17.74
N GLU A 92 3.67 9.73 18.95
CA GLU A 92 4.05 11.13 19.26
C GLU A 92 5.16 11.64 18.34
N LYS A 93 6.22 10.83 18.17
CA LYS A 93 7.38 11.19 17.34
C LYS A 93 7.01 11.34 15.87
N ILE A 94 6.23 10.40 15.33
CA ILE A 94 5.73 10.43 13.95
C ILE A 94 4.83 11.63 13.74
N ASN A 95 3.83 11.82 14.60
CA ASN A 95 2.87 12.91 14.50
C ASN A 95 3.55 14.28 14.59
N HIS A 96 4.54 14.43 15.48
CA HIS A 96 5.34 15.64 15.58
C HIS A 96 6.14 15.90 14.30
N GLY A 97 6.81 14.87 13.75
CA GLY A 97 7.57 14.99 12.51
C GLY A 97 6.71 15.43 11.34
N LEU A 98 5.54 14.79 11.16
CA LEU A 98 4.59 15.09 10.09
C LEU A 98 4.00 16.50 10.22
N ALA A 99 3.63 16.92 11.45
CA ALA A 99 3.05 18.24 11.70
C ALA A 99 4.04 19.37 11.40
N ASN A 100 5.35 19.11 11.53
CA ASN A 100 6.42 20.08 11.27
C ASN A 100 7.07 19.90 9.87
N GLY A 101 6.54 19.01 9.01
CA GLY A 101 7.09 18.77 7.68
C GLY A 101 8.50 18.18 7.68
N LEU A 102 8.88 17.47 8.76
CA LEU A 102 10.20 16.87 8.89
C LEU A 102 10.30 15.58 8.05
N SER A 103 11.49 15.30 7.52
CA SER A 103 11.78 14.00 6.92
C SER A 103 11.83 12.91 8.00
N PHE A 104 11.79 11.64 7.59
CA PHE A 104 11.97 10.51 8.50
C PHE A 104 13.30 10.58 9.24
N GLN A 105 14.38 10.89 8.51
CA GLN A 105 15.72 11.06 9.08
C GLN A 105 15.76 12.21 10.11
N ALA A 106 15.10 13.34 9.82
CA ALA A 106 15.03 14.46 10.77
C ALA A 106 14.18 14.12 11.99
N THR A 107 13.15 13.27 11.83
CA THR A 107 12.26 12.82 12.91
C THR A 107 12.93 11.79 13.81
N PHE A 108 13.67 10.83 13.25
CA PHE A 108 14.23 9.70 13.99
C PHE A 108 15.73 9.80 14.25
N GLY A 109 16.44 10.68 13.54
CA GLY A 109 17.88 10.87 13.72
C GLY A 109 18.67 9.58 13.52
N ASN A 110 19.55 9.25 14.46
CA ASN A 110 20.39 8.05 14.42
C ASN A 110 19.62 6.74 14.58
N GLU A 111 18.34 6.76 14.94
CA GLU A 111 17.48 5.58 15.00
C GLU A 111 16.95 5.17 13.61
N ALA A 112 17.12 6.04 12.62
CA ALA A 112 16.75 5.75 11.23
C ALA A 112 17.77 4.79 10.62
N SER A 113 17.44 3.50 10.54
CA SER A 113 18.34 2.42 10.09
C SER A 113 18.52 2.33 8.57
N ALA A 114 17.68 3.01 7.78
CA ALA A 114 17.76 3.05 6.32
C ALA A 114 17.13 4.34 5.78
N GLU A 115 17.56 4.78 4.61
CA GLU A 115 16.88 5.85 3.88
C GLU A 115 15.50 5.37 3.44
N LEU A 116 14.47 6.18 3.69
CA LEU A 116 13.09 5.87 3.30
C LEU A 116 12.95 5.61 1.79
N ASP A 117 13.78 6.26 0.98
CA ASP A 117 13.75 6.11 -0.47
C ASP A 117 14.21 4.72 -0.92
N GLU A 118 15.24 4.16 -0.28
CA GLU A 118 15.69 2.79 -0.55
C GLU A 118 14.63 1.76 -0.13
N LEU A 119 14.03 1.96 1.03
CA LEU A 119 12.95 1.14 1.51
C LEU A 119 11.75 1.21 0.54
N ARG A 120 11.33 2.42 0.17
CA ARG A 120 10.26 2.66 -0.81
C ARG A 120 10.55 1.93 -2.13
N ARG A 121 11.77 2.06 -2.65
CA ARG A 121 12.19 1.37 -3.88
C ARG A 121 12.05 -0.14 -3.75
N THR A 122 12.50 -0.71 -2.64
CA THR A 122 12.42 -2.15 -2.39
C THR A 122 10.96 -2.65 -2.44
N PHE A 123 10.05 -1.93 -1.80
CA PHE A 123 8.63 -2.33 -1.79
C PHE A 123 7.92 -2.04 -3.11
N LEU A 124 8.30 -0.99 -3.82
CA LEU A 124 7.82 -0.75 -5.18
C LEU A 124 8.21 -1.89 -6.13
N LEU A 125 9.42 -2.43 -6.01
CA LEU A 125 9.86 -3.60 -6.78
C LEU A 125 9.05 -4.85 -6.42
N LYS A 126 8.77 -5.09 -5.15
CA LYS A 126 7.90 -6.19 -4.71
C LYS A 126 6.47 -6.03 -5.24
N ALA A 127 5.91 -4.82 -5.18
CA ALA A 127 4.60 -4.52 -5.75
C ALA A 127 4.56 -4.77 -7.27
N PHE A 128 5.59 -4.33 -8.00
CA PHE A 128 5.76 -4.63 -9.42
C PHE A 128 5.73 -6.14 -9.67
N GLN A 129 6.52 -6.92 -8.92
CA GLN A 129 6.58 -8.37 -9.08
C GLN A 129 5.23 -9.05 -8.83
N ARG A 130 4.51 -8.67 -7.76
CA ARG A 130 3.19 -9.21 -7.44
C ARG A 130 2.15 -8.91 -8.52
N ARG A 131 2.10 -7.66 -9.00
CA ARG A 131 1.17 -7.25 -10.05
C ARG A 131 1.49 -7.93 -11.38
N GLN A 132 2.78 -8.14 -11.66
CA GLN A 132 3.23 -8.90 -12.81
C GLN A 132 2.81 -10.37 -12.72
N GLU A 133 3.02 -11.01 -11.55
CA GLU A 133 2.60 -12.39 -11.33
C GLU A 133 1.10 -12.58 -11.56
N ALA A 134 0.26 -11.71 -10.99
CA ALA A 134 -1.18 -11.78 -11.15
C ALA A 134 -1.61 -11.74 -12.64
N LEU A 135 -0.98 -10.88 -13.44
CA LEU A 135 -1.25 -10.81 -14.89
C LEU A 135 -0.70 -12.02 -15.64
N LEU A 136 0.48 -12.53 -15.26
CA LEU A 136 1.07 -13.73 -15.87
C LEU A 136 0.22 -14.97 -15.58
N ARG A 137 -0.25 -15.16 -14.36
CA ARG A 137 -1.16 -16.27 -14.00
C ARG A 137 -2.46 -16.20 -14.78
N TYR A 138 -3.04 -15.02 -14.85
CA TYR A 138 -4.25 -14.80 -15.64
C TYR A 138 -4.06 -15.25 -17.11
N LEU A 139 -2.92 -14.92 -17.73
CA LEU A 139 -2.62 -15.34 -19.10
C LEU A 139 -2.47 -16.87 -19.24
N ILE A 140 -1.78 -17.50 -18.29
CA ILE A 140 -1.59 -18.96 -18.25
C ILE A 140 -2.93 -19.68 -18.09
N GLU A 141 -3.80 -19.21 -17.19
CA GLU A 141 -5.16 -19.75 -16.96
C GLU A 141 -6.04 -19.63 -18.21
N ARG A 142 -5.77 -18.64 -19.07
CA ARG A 142 -6.42 -18.46 -20.38
C ARG A 142 -5.80 -19.29 -21.50
N GLY A 143 -4.83 -20.16 -21.18
CA GLY A 143 -4.22 -21.11 -22.10
C GLY A 143 -3.02 -20.58 -22.88
N HIS A 144 -2.53 -19.38 -22.56
CA HIS A 144 -1.30 -18.88 -23.17
C HIS A 144 -0.09 -19.70 -22.67
N GLN A 145 0.75 -20.14 -23.61
CA GLN A 145 1.96 -20.89 -23.26
C GLN A 145 3.05 -19.95 -22.73
N PRO A 146 3.85 -20.37 -21.73
CA PRO A 146 4.92 -19.54 -21.13
C PRO A 146 5.87 -18.92 -22.15
N ALA A 147 6.31 -19.69 -23.14
CA ALA A 147 7.19 -19.20 -24.20
C ALA A 147 6.55 -18.09 -25.06
N GLY A 148 5.25 -18.18 -25.32
CA GLY A 148 4.50 -17.15 -26.02
C GLY A 148 4.32 -15.88 -25.18
N ILE A 149 4.06 -16.05 -23.86
CA ILE A 149 3.89 -14.91 -22.93
C ILE A 149 5.17 -14.09 -22.86
N ALA A 150 6.34 -14.72 -22.79
CA ALA A 150 7.64 -14.02 -22.76
C ALA A 150 7.86 -13.11 -23.98
N LEU A 151 7.17 -13.38 -25.08
CA LEU A 151 7.28 -12.63 -26.35
C LEU A 151 6.17 -11.59 -26.55
N ILE A 152 5.14 -11.57 -25.70
CA ILE A 152 4.03 -10.61 -25.83
C ILE A 152 4.53 -9.16 -25.76
N GLU A 153 4.07 -8.34 -26.68
CA GLU A 153 4.26 -6.90 -26.62
C GLU A 153 3.14 -6.23 -25.81
N LEU A 154 3.42 -5.06 -25.23
CA LEU A 154 2.47 -4.26 -24.45
C LEU A 154 1.12 -4.04 -25.15
N LYS A 155 1.16 -3.75 -26.46
CA LYS A 155 -0.04 -3.49 -27.29
C LYS A 155 -0.91 -4.73 -27.50
N ALA A 156 -0.34 -5.93 -27.34
CA ALA A 156 -1.00 -7.21 -27.53
C ALA A 156 -1.51 -7.84 -26.25
N LEU A 157 -1.39 -7.16 -25.12
CA LEU A 157 -1.96 -7.64 -23.83
C LEU A 157 -3.49 -7.71 -23.92
N PRO A 158 -4.11 -8.75 -23.31
CA PRO A 158 -5.55 -8.95 -23.39
C PRO A 158 -6.35 -7.82 -22.73
N LEU A 159 -7.54 -7.57 -23.28
CA LEU A 159 -8.39 -6.42 -22.96
C LEU A 159 -9.77 -6.80 -22.41
N ASP A 160 -10.02 -8.07 -22.02
CA ASP A 160 -11.27 -8.36 -21.32
C ASP A 160 -11.32 -7.64 -19.96
N ALA A 161 -12.49 -7.57 -19.33
CA ALA A 161 -12.70 -6.75 -18.13
C ALA A 161 -11.76 -7.12 -16.97
N GLN A 162 -11.41 -8.39 -16.81
CA GLN A 162 -10.48 -8.85 -15.77
C GLN A 162 -9.02 -8.55 -16.17
N GLY A 163 -8.63 -8.94 -17.38
CA GLY A 163 -7.29 -8.70 -17.91
C GLY A 163 -6.95 -7.22 -18.00
N ALA A 164 -7.93 -6.38 -18.39
CA ALA A 164 -7.75 -4.94 -18.42
C ALA A 164 -7.45 -4.34 -17.04
N ARG A 165 -8.14 -4.80 -15.99
CA ARG A 165 -7.85 -4.37 -14.60
C ARG A 165 -6.45 -4.79 -14.14
N LEU A 166 -6.07 -6.06 -14.37
CA LEU A 166 -4.74 -6.56 -14.01
C LEU A 166 -3.65 -5.84 -14.79
N ARG A 167 -3.87 -5.61 -16.09
CA ARG A 167 -2.98 -4.83 -16.94
C ARG A 167 -2.77 -3.41 -16.41
N THR A 168 -3.85 -2.69 -16.08
CA THR A 168 -3.77 -1.32 -15.55
C THR A 168 -2.94 -1.30 -14.28
N ARG A 169 -3.23 -2.16 -13.32
CA ARG A 169 -2.46 -2.27 -12.07
C ARG A 169 -0.98 -2.61 -12.31
N TYR A 170 -0.69 -3.50 -13.24
CA TYR A 170 0.68 -3.84 -13.61
C TYR A 170 1.42 -2.64 -14.22
N LEU A 171 0.79 -1.94 -15.17
CA LEU A 171 1.40 -0.81 -15.86
C LEU A 171 1.72 0.35 -14.93
N GLU A 172 0.94 0.60 -13.89
CA GLU A 172 1.24 1.61 -12.85
C GLU A 172 2.60 1.39 -12.17
N LYS A 173 3.12 0.16 -12.15
CA LYS A 173 4.41 -0.16 -11.53
C LYS A 173 5.48 -0.57 -12.53
N ARG A 174 5.12 -0.84 -13.77
CA ARG A 174 6.05 -1.34 -14.80
C ARG A 174 7.20 -0.37 -15.05
N ASP A 175 6.93 0.91 -15.08
CA ASP A 175 7.92 1.96 -15.39
C ASP A 175 9.02 2.12 -14.32
N ILE A 176 8.84 1.47 -13.16
CA ILE A 176 9.89 1.38 -12.13
C ILE A 176 11.10 0.59 -12.65
N CYS A 177 10.85 -0.43 -13.48
CA CYS A 177 11.86 -1.35 -14.00
C CYS A 177 12.07 -1.18 -15.51
N ALA A 178 10.99 -1.03 -16.29
CA ALA A 178 11.03 -1.04 -17.75
C ALA A 178 11.67 0.22 -18.31
N LYS A 179 12.50 0.03 -19.33
CA LYS A 179 12.98 1.15 -20.16
C LYS A 179 11.81 1.70 -20.98
N PRO A 180 11.74 3.02 -21.24
CA PRO A 180 10.65 3.60 -22.04
C PRO A 180 10.53 3.02 -23.45
N SER A 181 11.64 2.56 -24.04
CA SER A 181 11.70 1.95 -25.38
C SER A 181 11.47 0.45 -25.40
N GLU A 182 11.26 -0.21 -24.24
CA GLU A 182 11.09 -1.68 -24.19
C GLU A 182 9.68 -2.09 -24.63
N PRO A 183 9.51 -2.72 -25.79
CA PRO A 183 8.21 -3.09 -26.33
C PRO A 183 7.61 -4.34 -25.65
N ARG A 184 8.44 -5.18 -25.01
CA ARG A 184 7.97 -6.39 -24.33
C ARG A 184 7.05 -6.04 -23.18
N ALA A 185 5.96 -6.78 -23.04
CA ALA A 185 5.02 -6.57 -21.94
C ALA A 185 5.67 -6.85 -20.59
N PHE A 186 6.47 -7.90 -20.52
CA PHE A 186 7.07 -8.37 -19.27
C PHE A 186 8.59 -8.24 -19.28
N VAL A 187 9.11 -7.68 -18.19
CA VAL A 187 10.53 -7.49 -17.94
C VAL A 187 10.86 -7.93 -16.51
N ASP A 188 12.12 -8.22 -16.25
CA ASP A 188 12.61 -8.49 -14.90
C ASP A 188 12.75 -7.19 -14.08
N THR A 189 13.20 -7.29 -12.82
CA THR A 189 13.41 -6.14 -11.93
C THR A 189 14.57 -5.22 -12.37
N CYS A 190 15.36 -5.63 -13.33
CA CYS A 190 16.42 -4.84 -13.95
C CYS A 190 16.00 -4.23 -15.28
N GLY A 191 14.77 -4.51 -15.76
CA GLY A 191 14.24 -4.02 -17.03
C GLY A 191 14.67 -4.83 -18.24
N ASN A 192 15.18 -6.06 -18.02
CA ASN A 192 15.56 -6.94 -19.12
C ASN A 192 14.40 -7.84 -19.53
N PRO A 193 14.29 -8.22 -20.82
CA PRO A 193 13.34 -9.23 -21.25
C PRO A 193 13.51 -10.55 -20.50
N ILE A 194 12.39 -11.20 -20.18
CA ILE A 194 12.41 -12.51 -19.49
C ILE A 194 12.66 -13.60 -20.53
N GLU A 195 13.79 -14.30 -20.42
CA GLU A 195 14.17 -15.37 -21.34
C GLU A 195 13.42 -16.67 -21.07
N ASP A 196 13.35 -17.08 -19.79
CA ASP A 196 12.59 -18.27 -19.34
C ASP A 196 11.58 -17.87 -18.26
N LEU A 197 10.31 -17.98 -18.62
CA LEU A 197 9.22 -17.58 -17.74
C LEU A 197 9.02 -18.55 -16.56
N ASN A 198 9.34 -19.82 -16.69
CA ASN A 198 9.06 -20.82 -15.65
C ASN A 198 9.88 -20.60 -14.36
N PRO A 199 11.23 -20.45 -14.40
CA PRO A 199 11.99 -20.13 -13.19
C PRO A 199 11.65 -18.73 -12.65
N TYR A 200 11.33 -17.78 -13.53
CA TYR A 200 10.94 -16.44 -13.14
C TYR A 200 9.62 -16.43 -12.36
N LEU A 201 8.60 -17.14 -12.82
CA LEU A 201 7.32 -17.30 -12.11
C LEU A 201 7.51 -17.84 -10.69
N ARG A 202 8.37 -18.85 -10.50
CA ARG A 202 8.65 -19.38 -9.14
C ARG A 202 9.25 -18.33 -8.22
N THR A 203 10.01 -17.38 -8.77
CA THR A 203 10.55 -16.27 -8.00
C THR A 203 9.44 -15.30 -7.60
N LEU A 204 8.53 -14.98 -8.52
CA LEU A 204 7.38 -14.11 -8.27
C LEU A 204 6.42 -14.72 -7.23
N GLU A 205 6.13 -16.03 -7.34
CA GLU A 205 5.28 -16.78 -6.40
C GLU A 205 5.75 -16.64 -4.95
N ARG A 206 7.05 -16.71 -4.71
CA ARG A 206 7.61 -16.53 -3.36
C ARG A 206 7.33 -15.14 -2.79
N VAL A 207 7.40 -14.11 -3.63
CA VAL A 207 7.10 -12.73 -3.22
C VAL A 207 5.61 -12.61 -2.88
N SER A 208 4.73 -13.17 -3.71
CA SER A 208 3.28 -13.11 -3.50
C SER A 208 2.82 -13.89 -2.28
N ILE A 209 3.30 -15.10 -2.07
CA ILE A 209 2.95 -15.93 -0.89
C ILE A 209 3.31 -15.19 0.40
N ASN A 210 4.50 -14.60 0.48
CA ASN A 210 4.91 -13.84 1.67
C ASN A 210 3.99 -12.64 1.92
N ALA A 211 3.64 -11.90 0.88
CA ALA A 211 2.76 -10.75 1.02
C ALA A 211 1.32 -11.14 1.38
N GLU A 212 0.80 -12.24 0.82
CA GLU A 212 -0.53 -12.77 1.18
C GLU A 212 -0.59 -13.23 2.64
N PHE A 213 0.43 -13.92 3.11
CA PHE A 213 0.55 -14.33 4.51
C PHE A 213 0.58 -13.11 5.44
N ASN A 214 1.43 -12.12 5.16
CA ASN A 214 1.52 -10.90 5.94
C ASN A 214 0.21 -10.10 5.91
N GLY A 215 -0.45 -10.02 4.75
CA GLY A 215 -1.75 -9.37 4.62
C GLY A 215 -2.84 -10.05 5.44
N ALA A 216 -2.90 -11.38 5.43
CA ALA A 216 -3.85 -12.12 6.25
C ALA A 216 -3.59 -11.90 7.75
N LEU A 217 -2.31 -11.92 8.16
CA LEU A 217 -1.91 -11.65 9.54
C LEU A 217 -2.28 -10.23 9.97
N CYS A 218 -1.96 -9.21 9.17
CA CYS A 218 -2.27 -7.82 9.47
C CYS A 218 -3.78 -7.58 9.61
N ARG A 219 -4.61 -8.13 8.71
CA ARG A 219 -6.07 -8.02 8.80
C ARG A 219 -6.62 -8.71 10.06
N GLY A 220 -6.13 -9.92 10.36
CA GLY A 220 -6.53 -10.64 11.57
C GLY A 220 -6.15 -9.91 12.87
N LEU A 221 -4.94 -9.34 12.92
CA LEU A 221 -4.48 -8.55 14.08
C LEU A 221 -5.26 -7.24 14.22
N LEU A 222 -5.60 -6.57 13.12
CA LEU A 222 -6.40 -5.34 13.15
C LEU A 222 -7.80 -5.64 13.68
N ALA A 223 -8.48 -6.67 13.14
CA ALA A 223 -9.79 -7.10 13.58
C ALA A 223 -9.78 -7.46 15.08
N ALA A 224 -8.79 -8.25 15.53
CA ALA A 224 -8.62 -8.63 16.92
C ALA A 224 -8.37 -7.45 17.85
N ARG A 225 -7.57 -6.47 17.41
CA ARG A 225 -7.19 -5.31 18.24
C ARG A 225 -8.34 -4.34 18.45
N PHE A 226 -9.15 -4.12 17.43
CA PHE A 226 -10.21 -3.11 17.43
C PHE A 226 -11.61 -3.72 17.52
N ASN A 227 -11.71 -5.04 17.69
CA ASN A 227 -12.97 -5.78 17.83
C ASN A 227 -14.00 -5.45 16.75
N GLU A 228 -13.54 -5.40 15.49
CA GLU A 228 -14.37 -4.98 14.35
C GLU A 228 -15.55 -5.94 14.09
N ASP A 229 -15.41 -7.21 14.48
CA ASP A 229 -16.43 -8.23 14.27
C ASP A 229 -17.36 -8.44 15.50
N GLY A 230 -17.14 -7.69 16.60
CA GLY A 230 -17.95 -7.77 17.82
C GLY A 230 -17.78 -9.07 18.63
N GLU A 231 -16.91 -9.99 18.21
CA GLU A 231 -16.62 -11.24 18.91
C GLU A 231 -15.51 -11.04 19.95
N PRO A 232 -15.59 -11.69 21.13
CA PRO A 232 -14.53 -11.62 22.13
C PRO A 232 -13.24 -12.23 21.58
N THR A 233 -12.21 -11.40 21.44
CA THR A 233 -10.91 -11.82 20.88
C THR A 233 -10.01 -12.39 21.97
N LEU A 234 -9.03 -13.24 21.56
CA LEU A 234 -7.99 -13.73 22.47
C LEU A 234 -7.22 -12.59 23.17
N LEU A 235 -7.14 -11.41 22.56
CA LEU A 235 -6.55 -10.22 23.16
C LEU A 235 -7.38 -9.63 24.30
N GLU A 236 -8.70 -9.76 24.29
CA GLU A 236 -9.53 -9.35 25.41
C GLU A 236 -9.35 -10.29 26.61
N PHE A 237 -9.16 -11.59 26.36
CA PHE A 237 -8.78 -12.53 27.41
C PHE A 237 -7.42 -12.22 28.01
N ALA A 238 -6.45 -11.79 27.19
CA ALA A 238 -5.11 -11.40 27.65
C ALA A 238 -5.08 -10.05 28.38
N ARG A 239 -6.06 -9.16 28.16
CA ARG A 239 -6.17 -7.84 28.81
C ARG A 239 -6.96 -7.85 30.12
N LYS A 240 -7.75 -8.89 30.38
CA LYS A 240 -8.42 -9.00 31.69
C LYS A 240 -7.36 -9.33 32.76
N PRO A 241 -7.16 -8.45 33.78
CA PRO A 241 -6.34 -8.83 34.91
C PRO A 241 -6.95 -10.07 35.55
N PRO A 242 -6.14 -11.00 36.11
CA PRO A 242 -6.64 -12.14 36.83
C PRO A 242 -7.60 -11.63 37.93
N ARG A 243 -8.80 -12.20 37.97
CA ARG A 243 -9.76 -11.88 39.02
C ARG A 243 -9.05 -12.13 40.34
N ALA A 244 -8.95 -11.10 41.17
CA ALA A 244 -8.52 -11.24 42.53
C ALA A 244 -9.42 -12.27 43.22
N ALA A 245 -8.81 -13.32 43.77
CA ALA A 245 -9.48 -14.34 44.53
C ALA A 245 -9.96 -13.81 45.89
#